data_015fb5c571346449e01f08b7dbd016d2
#
_entry.id   015fb5c571346449e01f08b7dbd016d2
#
_cell.length_a   1.000
_cell.length_b   1.000
_cell.length_c   1.000
_cell.angle_alpha   90.00
_cell.angle_beta   90.00
_cell.angle_gamma   90.00
#
_symmetry.space_group_name_H-M   'P 1'
#
loop_
_entity.id
_entity.type
_entity.pdbx_description
1 polymer ?
#
loop_
_entity_poly.entity_id
_entity_poly.type
_entity_poly.pdbx_seq_one_letter_code
_entity_poly.pdbx_strand_id
1 'polypeptide(L)'
;MADAQACAARVERFRALMAERGYDAAILRNNPDLRWLTGAERTFDDEVAHTAFVTADGLWLHTDSRYYGTFQSRLGADTPWKLDMDIVSPAWWAAQRIRETRSRVVAVEDTCDLAFFDALGEECAKASVAVLTPRLHGDIAGLRIVKDAEEVELMRHAQSITDAAFEHICGYIKPGLTEQQVRAELEGWMLSNGADSLSFDSIIASGPNGANPHAQPGERVIQRGDMIVMDYGAGYHDYHSDMTRTVCVGEPSDLQRKVYEATRAANEACEAAIHAGVIGREIHELAHKVICEAGFPEYCFVHGLGHGVGLEIHEQPMFNMRNDKPIPAGSVITVEPGTYLPGQFGVRVEDFGIVTENGYEVFTRSPHELVCIPC
;
A
#
# COMPACT_ATOMS: atom_id res chain seq x y z
N MET A 1 16.40 -5.41 11.14
CA MET A 1 16.48 -6.57 10.22
C MET A 1 15.20 -7.34 10.40
N ALA A 2 14.56 -7.71 9.29
CA ALA A 2 13.34 -8.53 9.34
C ALA A 2 13.56 -9.82 10.13
N ASP A 3 12.52 -10.30 10.79
CA ASP A 3 12.59 -11.54 11.53
C ASP A 3 12.81 -12.72 10.56
N ALA A 4 13.97 -13.37 10.67
CA ALA A 4 14.32 -14.52 9.83
C ALA A 4 13.29 -15.67 9.95
N GLN A 5 12.63 -15.82 11.10
CA GLN A 5 11.58 -16.81 11.30
C GLN A 5 10.30 -16.44 10.54
N ALA A 6 9.93 -15.16 10.53
CA ALA A 6 8.78 -14.67 9.75
C ALA A 6 9.02 -14.88 8.24
N CYS A 7 10.21 -14.51 7.74
CA CYS A 7 10.58 -14.73 6.34
C CYS A 7 10.55 -16.22 5.96
N ALA A 8 11.08 -17.09 6.80
CA ALA A 8 11.01 -18.54 6.58
C ALA A 8 9.55 -19.04 6.52
N ALA A 9 8.68 -18.56 7.40
CA ALA A 9 7.26 -18.93 7.40
C ALA A 9 6.55 -18.45 6.11
N ARG A 10 6.87 -17.23 5.62
CA ARG A 10 6.34 -16.70 4.35
C ARG A 10 6.77 -17.56 3.15
N VAL A 11 8.04 -17.95 3.09
CA VAL A 11 8.56 -18.87 2.06
C VAL A 11 7.82 -20.21 2.09
N GLU A 12 7.60 -20.79 3.25
CA GLU A 12 6.87 -22.08 3.38
C GLU A 12 5.39 -21.95 2.97
N ARG A 13 4.73 -20.83 3.29
CA ARG A 13 3.36 -20.55 2.80
C ARG A 13 3.35 -20.48 1.27
N PHE A 14 4.32 -19.82 0.65
CA PHE A 14 4.42 -19.74 -0.80
C PHE A 14 4.70 -21.10 -1.44
N ARG A 15 5.59 -21.91 -0.86
CA ARG A 15 5.87 -23.28 -1.32
C ARG A 15 4.64 -24.18 -1.23
N ALA A 16 3.86 -24.06 -0.15
CA ALA A 16 2.61 -24.81 -0.01
C ALA A 16 1.62 -24.45 -1.12
N LEU A 17 1.48 -23.16 -1.43
CA LEU A 17 0.67 -22.68 -2.55
C LEU A 17 1.17 -23.22 -3.89
N MET A 18 2.48 -23.17 -4.14
CA MET A 18 3.10 -23.72 -5.36
C MET A 18 2.75 -25.21 -5.52
N ALA A 19 2.85 -25.98 -4.43
CA ALA A 19 2.51 -27.40 -4.43
C ALA A 19 1.03 -27.64 -4.73
N GLU A 20 0.12 -26.86 -4.13
CA GLU A 20 -1.34 -26.91 -4.41
C GLU A 20 -1.65 -26.64 -5.90
N ARG A 21 -0.95 -25.67 -6.49
CA ARG A 21 -1.11 -25.28 -7.90
C ARG A 21 -0.39 -26.22 -8.89
N GLY A 22 0.45 -27.11 -8.39
CA GLY A 22 1.28 -28.00 -9.23
C GLY A 22 2.42 -27.29 -9.94
N TYR A 23 2.99 -26.22 -9.34
CA TYR A 23 4.16 -25.52 -9.84
C TYR A 23 5.44 -26.18 -9.29
N ASP A 24 6.38 -26.52 -10.20
CA ASP A 24 7.71 -27.02 -9.81
C ASP A 24 8.61 -25.89 -9.32
N ALA A 25 8.42 -24.70 -9.88
CA ALA A 25 9.15 -23.48 -9.53
C ALA A 25 8.33 -22.23 -9.78
N ALA A 26 8.79 -21.10 -9.26
CA ALA A 26 8.26 -19.78 -9.55
C ALA A 26 9.39 -18.78 -9.82
N ILE A 27 9.14 -17.85 -10.76
CA ILE A 27 10.00 -16.70 -11.06
C ILE A 27 9.28 -15.44 -10.58
N LEU A 28 9.95 -14.67 -9.74
CA LEU A 28 9.44 -13.43 -9.15
C LEU A 28 10.39 -12.27 -9.48
N ARG A 29 9.83 -11.13 -9.85
CA ARG A 29 10.57 -9.90 -10.18
C ARG A 29 9.92 -8.65 -9.57
N ASN A 30 8.72 -8.78 -9.00
CA ASN A 30 8.04 -7.72 -8.29
C ASN A 30 8.77 -7.43 -6.97
N ASN A 31 9.24 -6.21 -6.77
CA ASN A 31 10.00 -5.82 -5.59
C ASN A 31 9.23 -6.02 -4.27
N PRO A 32 7.94 -5.68 -4.13
CA PRO A 32 7.15 -6.01 -2.95
C PRO A 32 7.13 -7.51 -2.60
N ASP A 33 6.95 -8.38 -3.59
CA ASP A 33 6.93 -9.83 -3.37
C ASP A 33 8.31 -10.37 -2.97
N LEU A 34 9.37 -9.85 -3.60
CA LEU A 34 10.75 -10.15 -3.24
C LEU A 34 11.07 -9.67 -1.83
N ARG A 35 10.64 -8.46 -1.46
CA ARG A 35 10.78 -7.91 -0.11
C ARG A 35 10.09 -8.79 0.93
N TRP A 36 8.87 -9.23 0.64
CA TRP A 36 8.07 -10.08 1.54
C TRP A 36 8.73 -11.42 1.82
N LEU A 37 9.27 -12.08 0.77
CA LEU A 37 9.92 -13.38 0.90
C LEU A 37 11.32 -13.30 1.49
N THR A 38 12.11 -12.28 1.13
CA THR A 38 13.52 -12.19 1.51
C THR A 38 13.75 -11.50 2.84
N GLY A 39 12.85 -10.61 3.24
CA GLY A 39 13.06 -9.73 4.38
C GLY A 39 14.13 -8.65 4.17
N ALA A 40 14.65 -8.49 2.95
CA ALA A 40 15.69 -7.52 2.62
C ALA A 40 15.13 -6.09 2.57
N GLU A 41 15.00 -5.49 3.74
CA GLU A 41 14.44 -4.15 3.92
C GLU A 41 15.33 -3.06 3.30
N ARG A 42 14.69 -1.99 2.76
CA ARG A 42 15.37 -0.81 2.21
C ARG A 42 16.43 -1.16 1.15
N THR A 43 16.12 -2.17 0.32
CA THR A 43 17.03 -2.67 -0.72
C THR A 43 16.42 -2.49 -2.11
N PHE A 44 15.11 -2.44 -2.17
CA PHE A 44 14.35 -2.33 -3.40
C PHE A 44 14.05 -0.85 -3.71
N ASP A 45 14.21 -0.47 -4.95
CA ASP A 45 13.85 0.83 -5.50
C ASP A 45 12.88 0.65 -6.68
N ASP A 46 12.69 1.68 -7.49
CA ASP A 46 11.76 1.64 -8.64
C ASP A 46 12.28 0.80 -9.82
N GLU A 47 13.53 0.30 -9.74
CA GLU A 47 14.11 -0.51 -10.82
C GLU A 47 13.75 -1.99 -10.67
N VAL A 48 13.36 -2.64 -11.77
CA VAL A 48 13.15 -4.10 -11.83
C VAL A 48 14.48 -4.80 -12.09
N ALA A 49 15.42 -4.69 -11.13
CA ALA A 49 16.78 -5.18 -11.24
C ALA A 49 16.98 -6.61 -10.68
N HIS A 50 15.97 -7.17 -10.02
CA HIS A 50 16.09 -8.40 -9.25
C HIS A 50 15.23 -9.52 -9.85
N THR A 51 15.67 -10.76 -9.67
CA THR A 51 14.91 -11.94 -10.09
C THR A 51 15.12 -13.06 -9.09
N ALA A 52 14.04 -13.51 -8.45
CA ALA A 52 14.08 -14.71 -7.63
C ALA A 52 13.60 -15.94 -8.40
N PHE A 53 14.19 -17.08 -8.07
CA PHE A 53 13.77 -18.39 -8.52
C PHE A 53 13.55 -19.27 -7.29
N VAL A 54 12.31 -19.73 -7.10
CA VAL A 54 11.88 -20.49 -5.92
C VAL A 54 11.46 -21.88 -6.34
N THR A 55 11.97 -22.90 -5.65
CA THR A 55 11.51 -24.30 -5.78
C THR A 55 11.12 -24.86 -4.41
N ALA A 56 10.65 -26.10 -4.37
CA ALA A 56 10.33 -26.77 -3.12
C ALA A 56 11.49 -26.81 -2.12
N ASP A 57 12.73 -26.88 -2.61
CA ASP A 57 13.96 -27.07 -1.81
C ASP A 57 15.04 -26.02 -2.04
N GLY A 58 14.83 -25.06 -2.94
CA GLY A 58 15.82 -24.05 -3.31
C GLY A 58 15.28 -22.63 -3.37
N LEU A 59 16.14 -21.68 -3.02
CA LEU A 59 15.89 -20.23 -3.11
C LEU A 59 17.09 -19.57 -3.76
N TRP A 60 16.90 -18.90 -4.89
CA TRP A 60 17.94 -18.17 -5.60
C TRP A 60 17.49 -16.74 -5.83
N LEU A 61 18.39 -15.80 -5.67
CA LEU A 61 18.17 -14.38 -5.94
C LEU A 61 19.31 -13.86 -6.80
N HIS A 62 18.98 -13.44 -8.00
CA HIS A 62 19.87 -12.76 -8.93
C HIS A 62 19.66 -11.25 -8.83
N THR A 63 20.77 -10.52 -8.79
CA THR A 63 20.79 -9.06 -8.77
C THR A 63 22.02 -8.56 -9.51
N ASP A 64 22.19 -7.27 -9.66
CA ASP A 64 23.42 -6.70 -10.21
C ASP A 64 24.36 -6.19 -9.10
N SER A 65 25.56 -5.75 -9.53
CA SER A 65 26.63 -5.31 -8.62
C SER A 65 26.28 -4.10 -7.76
N ARG A 66 25.26 -3.30 -8.13
CA ARG A 66 24.80 -2.12 -7.36
C ARG A 66 24.16 -2.55 -6.05
N TYR A 67 23.41 -3.65 -6.06
CA TYR A 67 22.60 -4.11 -4.94
C TYR A 67 23.20 -5.32 -4.19
N TYR A 68 24.11 -6.06 -4.82
CA TYR A 68 24.65 -7.30 -4.26
C TYR A 68 25.15 -7.16 -2.81
N GLY A 69 25.97 -6.13 -2.55
CA GLY A 69 26.53 -5.91 -1.21
C GLY A 69 25.44 -5.57 -0.15
N THR A 70 24.39 -4.85 -0.55
CA THR A 70 23.25 -4.55 0.30
C THR A 70 22.46 -5.81 0.63
N PHE A 71 22.14 -6.64 -0.38
CA PHE A 71 21.48 -7.93 -0.15
C PHE A 71 22.30 -8.84 0.73
N GLN A 72 23.61 -8.96 0.49
CA GLN A 72 24.49 -9.78 1.31
C GLN A 72 24.45 -9.36 2.79
N SER A 73 24.43 -8.05 3.05
CA SER A 73 24.36 -7.50 4.39
C SER A 73 22.98 -7.74 5.03
N ARG A 74 21.89 -7.56 4.28
CA ARG A 74 20.53 -7.68 4.79
C ARG A 74 20.07 -9.12 5.01
N LEU A 75 20.45 -10.02 4.10
CA LEU A 75 20.12 -11.44 4.21
C LEU A 75 20.95 -12.16 5.28
N GLY A 76 22.16 -11.68 5.56
CA GLY A 76 23.06 -12.31 6.53
C GLY A 76 23.73 -13.58 6.02
N ALA A 77 24.69 -14.10 6.82
CA ALA A 77 25.51 -15.25 6.43
C ALA A 77 24.74 -16.60 6.42
N ASP A 78 23.73 -16.71 7.27
CA ASP A 78 22.93 -17.94 7.46
C ASP A 78 21.67 -17.98 6.60
N THR A 79 21.53 -17.07 5.65
CA THR A 79 20.36 -17.00 4.76
C THR A 79 20.22 -18.27 3.91
N PRO A 80 19.00 -18.80 3.70
CA PRO A 80 18.76 -19.87 2.75
C PRO A 80 18.83 -19.44 1.27
N TRP A 81 18.86 -18.12 1.02
CA TRP A 81 18.93 -17.56 -0.33
C TRP A 81 20.32 -17.66 -0.93
N LYS A 82 20.42 -18.28 -2.10
CA LYS A 82 21.64 -18.32 -2.90
C LYS A 82 21.68 -17.06 -3.76
N LEU A 83 22.46 -16.09 -3.30
CA LEU A 83 22.62 -14.80 -3.97
C LEU A 83 23.71 -14.88 -5.02
N ASP A 84 23.42 -14.41 -6.23
CA ASP A 84 24.42 -14.21 -7.29
C ASP A 84 24.27 -12.86 -8.01
N MET A 85 25.36 -12.44 -8.67
CA MET A 85 25.43 -11.20 -9.45
C MET A 85 26.08 -11.42 -10.82
N ASP A 86 25.90 -12.59 -11.41
CA ASP A 86 26.42 -12.90 -12.71
C ASP A 86 25.99 -11.86 -13.74
N ILE A 87 26.93 -11.39 -14.57
CA ILE A 87 26.66 -10.36 -15.60
C ILE A 87 25.98 -11.02 -16.80
N VAL A 88 24.74 -11.39 -16.62
CA VAL A 88 23.90 -12.06 -17.63
C VAL A 88 22.48 -11.45 -17.63
N SER A 89 21.73 -11.70 -18.69
CA SER A 89 20.34 -11.25 -18.67
C SER A 89 19.50 -12.05 -17.65
N PRO A 90 18.53 -11.42 -16.97
CA PRO A 90 17.63 -12.11 -16.05
C PRO A 90 16.91 -13.31 -16.69
N ALA A 91 16.53 -13.19 -17.97
CA ALA A 91 15.88 -14.27 -18.71
C ALA A 91 16.82 -15.47 -18.95
N TRP A 92 18.05 -15.20 -19.33
CA TRP A 92 19.07 -16.25 -19.46
C TRP A 92 19.31 -16.95 -18.12
N TRP A 93 19.51 -16.18 -17.07
CA TRP A 93 19.71 -16.69 -15.72
C TRP A 93 18.57 -17.61 -15.27
N ALA A 94 17.32 -17.16 -15.44
CA ALA A 94 16.13 -17.95 -15.10
C ALA A 94 16.06 -19.24 -15.93
N ALA A 95 16.36 -19.20 -17.24
CA ALA A 95 16.38 -20.38 -18.10
C ALA A 95 17.44 -21.40 -17.65
N GLN A 96 18.62 -20.94 -17.16
CA GLN A 96 19.61 -21.85 -16.58
C GLN A 96 19.10 -22.51 -15.28
N ARG A 97 18.41 -21.76 -14.38
CA ARG A 97 17.81 -22.35 -13.18
C ARG A 97 16.76 -23.38 -13.52
N ILE A 98 15.88 -23.11 -14.51
CA ILE A 98 14.89 -24.09 -15.01
C ILE A 98 15.57 -25.37 -15.48
N ARG A 99 16.65 -25.23 -16.26
CA ARG A 99 17.42 -26.37 -16.78
C ARG A 99 18.06 -27.19 -15.66
N GLU A 100 18.72 -26.54 -14.70
CA GLU A 100 19.44 -27.18 -13.60
C GLU A 100 18.50 -27.90 -12.63
N THR A 101 17.37 -27.29 -12.31
CA THR A 101 16.34 -27.87 -11.42
C THR A 101 15.44 -28.87 -12.14
N ARG A 102 15.49 -28.91 -13.48
CA ARG A 102 14.61 -29.74 -14.33
C ARG A 102 13.14 -29.44 -14.13
N SER A 103 12.82 -28.21 -13.78
CA SER A 103 11.44 -27.76 -13.58
C SER A 103 10.68 -27.78 -14.91
N ARG A 104 9.43 -28.25 -14.90
CA ARG A 104 8.58 -28.38 -16.09
C ARG A 104 7.41 -27.41 -16.08
N VAL A 105 6.93 -27.03 -14.90
CA VAL A 105 5.87 -26.06 -14.70
C VAL A 105 6.42 -24.95 -13.82
N VAL A 106 6.76 -23.81 -14.43
CA VAL A 106 7.39 -22.66 -13.77
C VAL A 106 6.44 -21.49 -13.82
N ALA A 107 5.85 -21.16 -12.70
CA ALA A 107 4.96 -20.01 -12.62
C ALA A 107 5.74 -18.70 -12.75
N VAL A 108 5.16 -17.71 -13.42
CA VAL A 108 5.73 -16.37 -13.58
C VAL A 108 4.75 -15.36 -12.99
N GLU A 109 5.26 -14.39 -12.26
CA GLU A 109 4.40 -13.36 -11.67
C GLU A 109 3.66 -12.53 -12.72
N ASP A 110 2.51 -11.95 -12.32
CA ASP A 110 1.60 -11.28 -13.25
C ASP A 110 2.11 -9.92 -13.72
N THR A 111 2.96 -9.26 -12.93
CA THR A 111 3.53 -7.93 -13.21
C THR A 111 4.80 -8.00 -14.05
N CYS A 112 5.27 -9.19 -14.40
CA CYS A 112 6.41 -9.41 -15.27
C CYS A 112 6.20 -8.73 -16.63
N ASP A 113 7.17 -7.92 -17.06
CA ASP A 113 7.11 -7.27 -18.36
C ASP A 113 7.15 -8.27 -19.52
N LEU A 114 6.46 -7.93 -20.63
CA LEU A 114 6.38 -8.81 -21.79
C LEU A 114 7.76 -9.08 -22.41
N ALA A 115 8.67 -8.11 -22.37
CA ALA A 115 10.01 -8.28 -22.94
C ALA A 115 10.81 -9.35 -22.19
N PHE A 116 10.72 -9.38 -20.86
CA PHE A 116 11.33 -10.46 -20.07
C PHE A 116 10.65 -11.79 -20.36
N PHE A 117 9.31 -11.84 -20.45
CA PHE A 117 8.57 -13.07 -20.70
C PHE A 117 8.92 -13.69 -22.05
N ASP A 118 8.98 -12.86 -23.09
CA ASP A 118 9.38 -13.29 -24.45
C ASP A 118 10.84 -13.78 -24.45
N ALA A 119 11.75 -13.01 -23.85
CA ALA A 119 13.18 -13.39 -23.74
C ALA A 119 13.36 -14.70 -22.96
N LEU A 120 12.58 -14.95 -21.90
CA LEU A 120 12.61 -16.21 -21.16
C LEU A 120 12.25 -17.40 -22.08
N GLY A 121 11.21 -17.25 -22.89
CA GLY A 121 10.82 -18.25 -23.87
C GLY A 121 11.93 -18.55 -24.89
N GLU A 122 12.57 -17.50 -25.42
CA GLU A 122 13.72 -17.63 -26.33
C GLU A 122 14.91 -18.34 -25.68
N GLU A 123 15.29 -17.97 -24.45
CA GLU A 123 16.40 -18.57 -23.74
C GLU A 123 16.12 -20.04 -23.36
N CYS A 124 14.90 -20.37 -22.98
CA CYS A 124 14.48 -21.76 -22.79
C CYS A 124 14.59 -22.58 -24.08
N ALA A 125 14.17 -22.01 -25.22
CA ALA A 125 14.31 -22.68 -26.52
C ALA A 125 15.79 -22.89 -26.91
N LYS A 126 16.66 -21.89 -26.74
CA LYS A 126 18.12 -22.01 -26.95
C LYS A 126 18.75 -23.08 -26.04
N ALA A 127 18.30 -23.19 -24.81
CA ALA A 127 18.74 -24.18 -23.84
C ALA A 127 18.14 -25.58 -24.08
N SER A 128 17.24 -25.74 -25.05
CA SER A 128 16.48 -26.96 -25.32
C SER A 128 15.64 -27.44 -24.12
N VAL A 129 15.07 -26.49 -23.36
CA VAL A 129 14.23 -26.74 -22.20
C VAL A 129 12.77 -26.61 -22.61
N ALA A 130 12.01 -27.69 -22.43
CA ALA A 130 10.56 -27.66 -22.57
C ALA A 130 9.90 -27.35 -21.23
N VAL A 131 9.28 -26.19 -21.11
CA VAL A 131 8.67 -25.69 -19.86
C VAL A 131 7.30 -25.08 -20.15
N LEU A 132 6.37 -25.27 -19.22
CA LEU A 132 5.11 -24.51 -19.15
C LEU A 132 5.31 -23.33 -18.22
N THR A 133 4.88 -22.16 -18.62
CA THR A 133 5.02 -20.91 -17.87
C THR A 133 3.67 -20.29 -17.53
N PRO A 134 2.86 -20.93 -16.63
CA PRO A 134 1.61 -20.33 -16.18
C PRO A 134 1.89 -19.04 -15.40
N ARG A 135 0.87 -18.18 -15.31
CA ARG A 135 0.93 -17.01 -14.41
C ARG A 135 0.53 -17.37 -12.99
N LEU A 136 1.01 -16.60 -12.02
CA LEU A 136 0.63 -16.75 -10.61
C LEU A 136 -0.80 -16.30 -10.31
N HIS A 137 -1.45 -15.53 -11.20
CA HIS A 137 -2.84 -15.05 -11.04
C HIS A 137 -3.11 -14.35 -9.69
N GLY A 138 -2.15 -13.58 -9.20
CA GLY A 138 -2.23 -12.89 -7.91
C GLY A 138 -2.05 -13.79 -6.68
N ASP A 139 -1.62 -15.02 -6.85
CA ASP A 139 -1.48 -16.00 -5.76
C ASP A 139 -0.57 -15.50 -4.62
N ILE A 140 0.58 -14.88 -4.94
CA ILE A 140 1.49 -14.34 -3.91
C ILE A 140 0.93 -13.07 -3.27
N ALA A 141 0.33 -12.18 -4.04
CA ALA A 141 -0.38 -11.02 -3.50
C ALA A 141 -1.53 -11.45 -2.57
N GLY A 142 -2.19 -12.56 -2.87
CA GLY A 142 -3.19 -13.18 -2.00
C GLY A 142 -2.64 -13.64 -0.64
N LEU A 143 -1.38 -14.10 -0.59
CA LEU A 143 -0.71 -14.47 0.66
C LEU A 143 -0.36 -13.25 1.52
N ARG A 144 -0.13 -12.08 0.91
CA ARG A 144 0.19 -10.82 1.58
C ARG A 144 -1.03 -10.13 2.21
N ILE A 145 -2.25 -10.54 1.85
CA ILE A 145 -3.49 -9.98 2.43
C ILE A 145 -3.49 -10.08 3.95
N VAL A 146 -3.13 -11.24 4.49
CA VAL A 146 -3.09 -11.51 5.94
C VAL A 146 -1.69 -11.19 6.46
N LYS A 147 -1.58 -10.09 7.19
CA LYS A 147 -0.33 -9.60 7.77
C LYS A 147 0.08 -10.42 8.99
N ASP A 148 1.35 -10.69 9.12
CA ASP A 148 1.90 -11.25 10.36
C ASP A 148 2.19 -10.14 11.40
N ALA A 149 2.59 -10.56 12.60
CA ALA A 149 2.79 -9.63 13.71
C ALA A 149 3.91 -8.60 13.45
N GLU A 150 4.97 -8.99 12.73
CA GLU A 150 6.06 -8.08 12.37
C GLU A 150 5.56 -7.00 11.40
N GLU A 151 4.83 -7.40 10.35
CA GLU A 151 4.25 -6.48 9.37
C GLU A 151 3.33 -5.46 10.04
N VAL A 152 2.47 -5.92 10.96
CA VAL A 152 1.55 -5.06 11.71
C VAL A 152 2.30 -4.03 12.56
N GLU A 153 3.36 -4.42 13.25
CA GLU A 153 4.15 -3.50 14.08
C GLU A 153 4.86 -2.44 13.23
N LEU A 154 5.39 -2.81 12.05
CA LEU A 154 6.01 -1.85 11.12
C LEU A 154 4.98 -0.83 10.61
N MET A 155 3.78 -1.28 10.27
CA MET A 155 2.69 -0.41 9.81
C MET A 155 2.17 0.51 10.91
N ARG A 156 2.06 0.02 12.14
CA ARG A 156 1.71 0.87 13.31
C ARG A 156 2.78 1.94 13.55
N HIS A 157 4.05 1.59 13.38
CA HIS A 157 5.13 2.57 13.52
C HIS A 157 5.07 3.62 12.42
N ALA A 158 4.87 3.22 11.16
CA ALA A 158 4.66 4.12 10.03
C ALA A 158 3.50 5.09 10.33
N GLN A 159 2.36 4.57 10.82
CA GLN A 159 1.21 5.40 11.19
C GLN A 159 1.53 6.37 12.33
N SER A 160 2.31 5.97 13.31
CA SER A 160 2.69 6.87 14.40
C SER A 160 3.47 8.10 13.93
N ILE A 161 4.26 7.98 12.86
CA ILE A 161 4.95 9.10 12.21
C ILE A 161 3.95 10.01 11.50
N THR A 162 2.98 9.41 10.80
CA THR A 162 1.91 10.13 10.08
C THR A 162 1.02 10.90 11.04
N ASP A 163 0.63 10.31 12.17
CA ASP A 163 -0.12 11.00 13.22
C ASP A 163 0.64 12.19 13.83
N ALA A 164 1.93 12.02 14.12
CA ALA A 164 2.75 13.10 14.64
C ALA A 164 2.97 14.23 13.61
N ALA A 165 3.02 13.87 12.31
CA ALA A 165 3.08 14.84 11.23
C ALA A 165 1.78 15.66 11.12
N PHE A 166 0.60 15.08 11.44
CA PHE A 166 -0.65 15.83 11.53
C PHE A 166 -0.61 16.92 12.61
N GLU A 167 -0.12 16.58 13.78
CA GLU A 167 0.03 17.54 14.87
C GLU A 167 0.95 18.70 14.48
N HIS A 168 2.10 18.38 13.86
CA HIS A 168 3.05 19.36 13.36
C HIS A 168 2.43 20.28 12.30
N ILE A 169 1.80 19.71 11.27
CA ILE A 169 1.32 20.50 10.13
C ILE A 169 0.15 21.40 10.50
N CYS A 170 -0.70 21.00 11.43
CA CYS A 170 -1.75 21.86 11.98
C CYS A 170 -1.19 23.12 12.66
N GLY A 171 0.01 23.04 13.24
CA GLY A 171 0.72 24.19 13.81
C GLY A 171 1.41 25.08 12.76
N TYR A 172 1.67 24.57 11.57
CA TYR A 172 2.37 25.29 10.50
C TYR A 172 1.42 26.02 9.53
N ILE A 173 0.26 25.40 9.21
CA ILE A 173 -0.71 25.94 8.26
C ILE A 173 -1.23 27.31 8.70
N LYS A 174 -1.25 28.26 7.76
CA LYS A 174 -1.82 29.61 7.92
C LYS A 174 -2.21 30.20 6.58
N PRO A 175 -3.12 31.16 6.54
CA PRO A 175 -3.40 31.94 5.31
C PRO A 175 -2.13 32.53 4.71
N GLY A 176 -2.03 32.50 3.39
CA GLY A 176 -0.89 33.03 2.64
C GLY A 176 0.15 31.98 2.22
N LEU A 177 0.16 30.77 2.79
CA LEU A 177 0.94 29.64 2.29
C LEU A 177 0.30 29.06 1.03
N THR A 178 1.09 28.47 0.14
CA THR A 178 0.58 27.66 -0.97
C THR A 178 0.41 26.21 -0.53
N GLU A 179 -0.43 25.46 -1.27
CA GLU A 179 -0.58 24.00 -1.06
C GLU A 179 0.78 23.31 -1.16
N GLN A 180 1.61 23.69 -2.15
CA GLN A 180 2.94 23.14 -2.35
C GLN A 180 3.89 23.43 -1.16
N GLN A 181 3.80 24.61 -0.54
CA GLN A 181 4.59 24.92 0.66
C GLN A 181 4.18 24.05 1.85
N VAL A 182 2.88 23.81 2.03
CA VAL A 182 2.38 22.91 3.08
C VAL A 182 2.81 21.46 2.83
N ARG A 183 2.73 21.00 1.58
CA ARG A 183 3.24 19.69 1.17
C ARG A 183 4.73 19.54 1.51
N ALA A 184 5.55 20.48 1.10
CA ALA A 184 7.00 20.41 1.30
C ALA A 184 7.38 20.36 2.79
N GLU A 185 6.67 21.11 3.64
CA GLU A 185 6.85 21.07 5.10
C GLU A 185 6.45 19.70 5.66
N LEU A 186 5.27 19.19 5.31
CA LEU A 186 4.75 17.93 5.79
C LEU A 186 5.67 16.75 5.44
N GLU A 187 6.04 16.63 4.17
CA GLU A 187 6.92 15.56 3.67
C GLU A 187 8.32 15.65 4.27
N GLY A 188 8.89 16.87 4.34
CA GLY A 188 10.20 17.12 4.94
C GLY A 188 10.21 16.80 6.43
N TRP A 189 9.12 17.05 7.14
CA TRP A 189 8.98 16.72 8.55
C TRP A 189 8.95 15.19 8.77
N MET A 190 8.11 14.45 8.02
CA MET A 190 8.05 12.99 8.13
C MET A 190 9.42 12.34 7.90
N LEU A 191 10.12 12.72 6.82
CA LEU A 191 11.45 12.21 6.49
C LEU A 191 12.51 12.57 7.55
N SER A 192 12.36 13.71 8.22
CA SER A 192 13.28 14.14 9.29
C SER A 192 12.95 13.50 10.64
N ASN A 193 11.77 12.88 10.79
CA ASN A 193 11.28 12.33 12.05
C ASN A 193 11.00 10.82 12.00
N GLY A 194 11.75 10.10 11.16
CA GLY A 194 11.83 8.65 11.22
C GLY A 194 11.21 7.89 10.05
N ALA A 195 10.53 8.56 9.12
CA ALA A 195 10.11 7.93 7.89
C ALA A 195 11.33 7.61 7.00
N ASP A 196 11.36 6.42 6.44
CA ASP A 196 12.38 6.04 5.45
C ASP A 196 12.07 6.58 4.06
N SER A 197 10.78 6.73 3.78
CA SER A 197 10.23 7.25 2.52
C SER A 197 8.85 7.85 2.78
N LEU A 198 8.26 8.41 1.75
CA LEU A 198 6.81 8.69 1.71
C LEU A 198 6.08 7.45 1.22
N SER A 199 4.85 7.24 1.66
CA SER A 199 4.00 6.17 1.15
C SER A 199 3.58 6.44 -0.29
N PHE A 200 3.29 7.69 -0.59
CA PHE A 200 2.87 8.21 -1.90
C PHE A 200 3.06 9.73 -1.95
N ASP A 201 2.84 10.32 -3.10
CA ASP A 201 2.83 11.78 -3.28
C ASP A 201 1.69 12.42 -2.49
N SER A 202 2.02 13.19 -1.45
CA SER A 202 1.01 13.76 -0.54
C SER A 202 0.05 14.70 -1.26
N ILE A 203 -1.24 14.58 -0.96
CA ILE A 203 -2.30 15.47 -1.44
C ILE A 203 -2.53 16.55 -0.39
N ILE A 204 -2.37 17.80 -0.79
CA ILE A 204 -2.77 18.99 -0.02
C ILE A 204 -3.69 19.81 -0.91
N ALA A 205 -4.99 19.74 -0.67
CA ALA A 205 -5.99 20.32 -1.54
C ALA A 205 -6.90 21.29 -0.79
N SER A 206 -6.77 22.56 -1.04
CA SER A 206 -7.46 23.63 -0.32
C SER A 206 -8.66 24.20 -1.09
N GLY A 207 -9.74 24.57 -0.38
CA GLY A 207 -10.95 25.15 -0.96
C GLY A 207 -11.46 24.36 -2.17
N PRO A 208 -11.66 24.98 -3.36
CA PRO A 208 -12.18 24.30 -4.55
C PRO A 208 -11.36 23.10 -5.04
N ASN A 209 -10.03 23.10 -4.80
CA ASN A 209 -9.17 21.98 -5.17
C ASN A 209 -9.50 20.72 -4.38
N GLY A 210 -9.93 20.85 -3.12
CA GLY A 210 -10.36 19.74 -2.28
C GLY A 210 -11.57 18.96 -2.82
N ALA A 211 -12.31 19.52 -3.78
CA ALA A 211 -13.38 18.80 -4.46
C ALA A 211 -12.89 17.77 -5.49
N ASN A 212 -11.57 17.71 -5.76
CA ASN A 212 -10.94 16.69 -6.58
C ASN A 212 -10.23 15.68 -5.65
N PRO A 213 -10.65 14.40 -5.60
CA PRO A 213 -10.05 13.39 -4.72
C PRO A 213 -8.55 13.17 -4.93
N HIS A 214 -8.06 13.34 -6.17
CA HIS A 214 -6.65 13.20 -6.57
C HIS A 214 -6.03 14.54 -6.99
N ALA A 215 -6.35 15.62 -6.25
CA ALA A 215 -5.77 16.93 -6.51
C ALA A 215 -4.25 16.92 -6.32
N GLN A 216 -3.53 17.54 -7.24
CA GLN A 216 -2.09 17.79 -7.09
C GLN A 216 -1.88 19.12 -6.36
N PRO A 217 -1.09 19.16 -5.28
CA PRO A 217 -0.74 20.40 -4.61
C PRO A 217 -0.06 21.41 -5.56
N GLY A 218 -0.56 22.64 -5.58
CA GLY A 218 -0.11 23.67 -6.52
C GLY A 218 0.17 25.03 -5.87
N GLU A 219 0.18 26.06 -6.73
CA GLU A 219 0.44 27.44 -6.34
C GLU A 219 -0.79 28.13 -5.69
N ARG A 220 -1.91 27.41 -5.52
CA ARG A 220 -3.08 27.99 -4.85
C ARG A 220 -2.71 28.43 -3.44
N VAL A 221 -2.99 29.69 -3.14
CA VAL A 221 -2.77 30.29 -1.83
C VAL A 221 -3.94 29.97 -0.91
N ILE A 222 -3.64 29.36 0.23
CA ILE A 222 -4.60 29.04 1.29
C ILE A 222 -5.20 30.31 1.86
N GLN A 223 -6.52 30.31 2.03
CA GLN A 223 -7.31 31.44 2.49
C GLN A 223 -8.06 31.09 3.76
N ARG A 224 -8.45 32.12 4.51
CA ARG A 224 -9.39 31.96 5.62
C ARG A 224 -10.73 31.40 5.11
N GLY A 225 -11.27 30.41 5.79
CA GLY A 225 -12.49 29.70 5.40
C GLY A 225 -12.26 28.51 4.47
N ASP A 226 -11.03 28.24 4.01
CA ASP A 226 -10.74 27.03 3.25
C ASP A 226 -10.87 25.78 4.11
N MET A 227 -11.53 24.76 3.57
CA MET A 227 -11.31 23.38 3.94
C MET A 227 -10.07 22.87 3.22
N ILE A 228 -9.20 22.15 3.90
CA ILE A 228 -7.99 21.55 3.34
C ILE A 228 -8.04 20.06 3.53
N VAL A 229 -8.15 19.30 2.46
CA VAL A 229 -7.96 17.85 2.45
C VAL A 229 -6.47 17.57 2.42
N MET A 230 -5.97 16.84 3.40
CA MET A 230 -4.58 16.42 3.52
C MET A 230 -4.56 14.90 3.57
N ASP A 231 -4.01 14.28 2.53
CA ASP A 231 -3.92 12.83 2.37
C ASP A 231 -2.45 12.46 2.16
N TYR A 232 -1.89 11.70 3.09
CA TYR A 232 -0.47 11.41 3.15
C TYR A 232 -0.17 10.22 4.07
N GLY A 233 1.01 9.65 3.87
CA GLY A 233 1.50 8.55 4.68
C GLY A 233 3.01 8.47 4.73
N ALA A 234 3.54 7.92 5.80
CA ALA A 234 4.96 7.60 5.99
C ALA A 234 5.24 6.17 5.54
N GLY A 235 6.37 5.95 4.88
CA GLY A 235 6.96 4.64 4.66
C GLY A 235 7.98 4.32 5.75
N TYR A 236 7.90 3.12 6.34
CA TYR A 236 8.83 2.66 7.36
C TYR A 236 9.20 1.19 7.14
N HIS A 237 10.48 0.91 6.93
CA HIS A 237 10.99 -0.42 6.58
C HIS A 237 10.23 -1.07 5.42
N ASP A 238 9.92 -0.27 4.40
CA ASP A 238 9.18 -0.58 3.18
C ASP A 238 7.66 -0.81 3.37
N TYR A 239 7.13 -0.73 4.60
CA TYR A 239 5.69 -0.76 4.86
C TYR A 239 5.11 0.64 4.90
N HIS A 240 3.88 0.77 4.41
CA HIS A 240 3.17 2.03 4.25
C HIS A 240 2.18 2.29 5.38
N SER A 241 1.95 3.57 5.67
CA SER A 241 0.77 4.08 6.37
C SER A 241 -0.06 4.94 5.43
N ASP A 242 -1.30 5.19 5.80
CA ASP A 242 -2.25 5.96 5.02
C ASP A 242 -3.23 6.71 5.92
N MET A 243 -3.41 7.99 5.68
CA MET A 243 -4.35 8.80 6.45
C MET A 243 -4.78 10.05 5.69
N THR A 244 -6.08 10.28 5.65
CA THR A 244 -6.63 11.59 5.27
C THR A 244 -7.26 12.29 6.47
N ARG A 245 -6.94 13.56 6.65
CA ARG A 245 -7.67 14.48 7.50
C ARG A 245 -8.01 15.75 6.74
N THR A 246 -9.21 16.25 6.97
CA THR A 246 -9.64 17.55 6.45
C THR A 246 -9.69 18.55 7.60
N VAL A 247 -9.03 19.70 7.44
CA VAL A 247 -9.03 20.80 8.43
C VAL A 247 -9.69 22.05 7.87
N CYS A 248 -10.13 22.98 8.72
CA CYS A 248 -10.68 24.27 8.30
C CYS A 248 -9.75 25.42 8.75
N VAL A 249 -9.48 26.37 7.87
CA VAL A 249 -8.70 27.58 8.21
C VAL A 249 -9.63 28.65 8.76
N GLY A 250 -9.63 28.83 10.08
CA GLY A 250 -10.60 29.65 10.80
C GLY A 250 -11.91 28.92 11.10
N GLU A 251 -13.01 29.66 11.19
CA GLU A 251 -14.32 29.10 11.50
C GLU A 251 -15.00 28.54 10.25
N PRO A 252 -15.42 27.26 10.24
CA PRO A 252 -16.16 26.66 9.14
C PRO A 252 -17.60 27.22 9.07
N SER A 253 -18.12 27.32 7.87
CA SER A 253 -19.54 27.60 7.61
C SER A 253 -20.42 26.42 8.06
N ASP A 254 -21.74 26.69 8.21
CA ASP A 254 -22.72 25.65 8.53
C ASP A 254 -22.73 24.51 7.50
N LEU A 255 -22.54 24.82 6.22
CA LEU A 255 -22.45 23.80 5.16
C LEU A 255 -21.20 22.93 5.33
N GLN A 256 -20.03 23.54 5.56
CA GLN A 256 -18.78 22.82 5.78
C GLN A 256 -18.87 21.88 6.98
N ARG A 257 -19.45 22.35 8.11
CA ARG A 257 -19.68 21.49 9.28
C ARG A 257 -20.59 20.31 8.95
N LYS A 258 -21.72 20.53 8.27
CA LYS A 258 -22.67 19.46 7.91
C LYS A 258 -22.03 18.42 6.98
N VAL A 259 -21.26 18.85 6.00
CA VAL A 259 -20.56 17.94 5.08
C VAL A 259 -19.48 17.15 5.82
N TYR A 260 -18.71 17.81 6.70
CA TYR A 260 -17.72 17.14 7.52
C TYR A 260 -18.32 16.06 8.41
N GLU A 261 -19.38 16.41 9.16
CA GLU A 261 -20.07 15.46 10.06
C GLU A 261 -20.71 14.29 9.30
N ALA A 262 -21.24 14.52 8.09
CA ALA A 262 -21.76 13.44 7.25
C ALA A 262 -20.67 12.46 6.82
N THR A 263 -19.50 12.98 6.43
CA THR A 263 -18.33 12.17 6.00
C THR A 263 -17.74 11.40 7.19
N ARG A 264 -17.57 12.08 8.34
CA ARG A 264 -17.10 11.46 9.58
C ARG A 264 -18.03 10.33 10.04
N ALA A 265 -19.34 10.60 10.06
CA ALA A 265 -20.32 9.58 10.44
C ALA A 265 -20.30 8.35 9.52
N ALA A 266 -20.00 8.53 8.23
CA ALA A 266 -19.85 7.43 7.29
C ALA A 266 -18.59 6.61 7.60
N ASN A 267 -17.45 7.26 7.91
CA ASN A 267 -16.22 6.58 8.33
C ASN A 267 -16.47 5.77 9.61
N GLU A 268 -16.97 6.40 10.69
CA GLU A 268 -17.23 5.75 11.98
C GLU A 268 -18.23 4.58 11.86
N ALA A 269 -19.29 4.73 11.02
CA ALA A 269 -20.27 3.67 10.80
C ALA A 269 -19.67 2.45 10.09
N CYS A 270 -18.75 2.68 9.13
CA CYS A 270 -18.04 1.59 8.45
C CYS A 270 -17.07 0.88 9.38
N GLU A 271 -16.28 1.61 10.15
CA GLU A 271 -15.37 1.03 11.14
C GLU A 271 -16.08 0.16 12.16
N ALA A 272 -17.23 0.63 12.65
CA ALA A 272 -18.07 -0.13 13.59
C ALA A 272 -18.68 -1.41 12.97
N ALA A 273 -18.82 -1.47 11.66
CA ALA A 273 -19.39 -2.61 10.94
C ALA A 273 -18.35 -3.64 10.47
N ILE A 274 -17.06 -3.27 10.42
CA ILE A 274 -15.99 -4.14 9.92
C ILE A 274 -15.66 -5.21 10.93
N HIS A 275 -15.59 -6.47 10.47
CA HIS A 275 -15.07 -7.65 11.16
C HIS A 275 -14.68 -8.70 10.12
N ALA A 276 -14.01 -9.78 10.52
CA ALA A 276 -13.67 -10.87 9.60
C ALA A 276 -14.94 -11.45 8.93
N GLY A 277 -14.89 -11.63 7.64
CA GLY A 277 -15.98 -12.18 6.84
C GLY A 277 -16.94 -11.15 6.25
N VAL A 278 -16.81 -9.84 6.56
CA VAL A 278 -17.62 -8.82 5.89
C VAL A 278 -17.32 -8.79 4.39
N ILE A 279 -18.30 -8.43 3.60
CA ILE A 279 -18.16 -8.29 2.15
C ILE A 279 -17.77 -6.84 1.81
N GLY A 280 -16.70 -6.66 1.07
CA GLY A 280 -16.17 -5.32 0.75
C GLY A 280 -17.20 -4.37 0.12
N ARG A 281 -18.08 -4.90 -0.74
CA ARG A 281 -19.18 -4.13 -1.34
C ARG A 281 -20.18 -3.64 -0.31
N GLU A 282 -20.54 -4.45 0.69
CA GLU A 282 -21.55 -4.08 1.69
C GLU A 282 -21.09 -2.92 2.58
N ILE A 283 -19.79 -2.90 2.93
CA ILE A 283 -19.21 -1.79 3.69
C ILE A 283 -19.14 -0.52 2.83
N HIS A 284 -18.80 -0.65 1.54
CA HIS A 284 -18.83 0.47 0.60
C HIS A 284 -20.25 1.06 0.46
N GLU A 285 -21.27 0.21 0.31
CA GLU A 285 -22.67 0.64 0.23
C GLU A 285 -23.14 1.31 1.53
N LEU A 286 -22.65 0.87 2.70
CA LEU A 286 -22.96 1.49 4.00
C LEU A 286 -22.47 2.93 4.05
N ALA A 287 -21.23 3.23 3.62
CA ALA A 287 -20.70 4.58 3.57
C ALA A 287 -21.56 5.51 2.68
N HIS A 288 -21.90 5.02 1.47
CA HIS A 288 -22.80 5.75 0.56
C HIS A 288 -24.15 6.04 1.18
N LYS A 289 -24.76 5.04 1.83
CA LYS A 289 -26.05 5.20 2.50
C LYS A 289 -26.02 6.30 3.54
N VAL A 290 -25.00 6.31 4.41
CA VAL A 290 -24.87 7.32 5.48
C VAL A 290 -24.76 8.73 4.91
N ILE A 291 -23.91 8.95 3.89
CA ILE A 291 -23.74 10.27 3.25
C ILE A 291 -25.03 10.69 2.54
N CYS A 292 -25.72 9.78 1.85
CA CYS A 292 -26.99 10.06 1.17
C CYS A 292 -28.11 10.45 2.17
N GLU A 293 -28.23 9.72 3.28
CA GLU A 293 -29.21 9.99 4.33
C GLU A 293 -28.94 11.33 5.06
N ALA A 294 -27.67 11.75 5.11
CA ALA A 294 -27.27 13.07 5.60
C ALA A 294 -27.61 14.23 4.64
N GLY A 295 -28.11 13.93 3.43
CA GLY A 295 -28.57 14.91 2.45
C GLY A 295 -27.57 15.29 1.37
N PHE A 296 -26.53 14.47 1.14
CA PHE A 296 -25.48 14.74 0.15
C PHE A 296 -25.34 13.66 -0.94
N PRO A 297 -26.44 13.09 -1.51
CA PRO A 297 -26.35 12.00 -2.47
C PRO A 297 -25.61 12.37 -3.76
N GLU A 298 -25.67 13.64 -4.19
CA GLU A 298 -25.02 14.12 -5.43
C GLU A 298 -23.50 14.37 -5.25
N TYR A 299 -23.02 14.40 -4.01
CA TYR A 299 -21.65 14.74 -3.63
C TYR A 299 -20.88 13.58 -3.02
N CYS A 300 -21.52 12.41 -2.94
CA CYS A 300 -20.90 11.20 -2.43
C CYS A 300 -19.72 10.76 -3.33
N PHE A 301 -18.69 10.22 -2.72
CA PHE A 301 -17.50 9.73 -3.43
C PHE A 301 -17.86 8.68 -4.51
N VAL A 302 -17.03 8.61 -5.55
CA VAL A 302 -17.17 7.66 -6.67
C VAL A 302 -16.00 6.67 -6.77
N HIS A 303 -14.99 6.83 -5.94
CA HIS A 303 -13.85 5.91 -5.80
C HIS A 303 -14.21 4.72 -4.88
N GLY A 304 -13.27 3.83 -4.62
CA GLY A 304 -13.42 2.80 -3.59
C GLY A 304 -13.53 3.41 -2.20
N LEU A 305 -14.23 2.75 -1.28
CA LEU A 305 -14.24 3.17 0.13
C LEU A 305 -12.90 2.92 0.81
N GLY A 306 -12.08 2.00 0.28
CA GLY A 306 -10.80 1.67 0.87
C GLY A 306 -10.10 0.53 0.14
N HIS A 307 -8.87 0.30 0.52
CA HIS A 307 -7.95 -0.68 -0.05
C HIS A 307 -7.04 -1.27 1.00
N GLY A 308 -6.46 -2.43 0.68
CA GLY A 308 -5.39 -2.99 1.49
C GLY A 308 -4.14 -2.12 1.46
N VAL A 309 -3.41 -2.11 2.56
CA VAL A 309 -2.11 -1.43 2.70
C VAL A 309 -1.09 -2.45 3.18
N GLY A 310 0.15 -2.32 2.73
CA GLY A 310 1.25 -3.19 3.13
C GLY A 310 2.59 -2.73 2.57
N LEU A 311 3.21 -3.59 1.78
CA LEU A 311 4.41 -3.28 0.99
C LEU A 311 4.07 -2.51 -0.30
N GLU A 312 2.81 -2.49 -0.68
CA GLU A 312 2.26 -1.58 -1.68
C GLU A 312 1.22 -0.71 -0.99
N ILE A 313 1.15 0.56 -1.37
CA ILE A 313 0.14 1.46 -0.82
C ILE A 313 -1.27 1.01 -1.20
N HIS A 314 -1.45 0.48 -2.40
CA HIS A 314 -2.71 -0.09 -2.86
C HIS A 314 -2.54 -1.59 -3.13
N GLU A 315 -3.03 -2.43 -2.22
CA GLU A 315 -3.07 -3.88 -2.40
C GLU A 315 -4.44 -4.47 -2.05
N GLN A 316 -4.61 -5.77 -2.21
CA GLN A 316 -5.83 -6.45 -1.79
C GLN A 316 -5.90 -6.55 -0.24
N PRO A 317 -7.11 -6.60 0.36
CA PRO A 317 -8.43 -6.57 -0.29
C PRO A 317 -8.93 -5.14 -0.53
N MET A 318 -10.01 -4.99 -1.31
CA MET A 318 -10.62 -3.70 -1.61
C MET A 318 -12.01 -3.57 -0.99
N PHE A 319 -12.35 -2.40 -0.44
CA PHE A 319 -13.72 -1.99 -0.15
C PHE A 319 -14.30 -1.21 -1.33
N ASN A 320 -14.90 -1.91 -2.28
CA ASN A 320 -15.53 -1.29 -3.46
C ASN A 320 -16.69 -2.14 -3.98
N MET A 321 -17.45 -1.60 -4.93
CA MET A 321 -18.63 -2.24 -5.54
C MET A 321 -18.37 -3.59 -6.25
N ARG A 322 -17.11 -3.95 -6.47
CA ARG A 322 -16.71 -5.17 -7.21
C ARG A 322 -16.25 -6.31 -6.28
N ASN A 323 -16.02 -6.02 -5.01
CA ASN A 323 -15.52 -7.02 -4.08
C ASN A 323 -16.66 -7.74 -3.36
N ASP A 324 -17.01 -8.92 -3.89
CA ASP A 324 -17.99 -9.85 -3.31
C ASP A 324 -17.34 -10.94 -2.45
N LYS A 325 -16.01 -10.84 -2.19
CA LYS A 325 -15.29 -11.82 -1.38
C LYS A 325 -15.28 -11.38 0.09
N PRO A 326 -15.36 -12.32 1.04
CA PRO A 326 -15.20 -12.00 2.45
C PRO A 326 -13.78 -11.51 2.75
N ILE A 327 -13.69 -10.48 3.59
CA ILE A 327 -12.42 -9.94 4.07
C ILE A 327 -11.90 -10.82 5.21
N PRO A 328 -10.70 -11.40 5.14
CA PRO A 328 -10.17 -12.24 6.20
C PRO A 328 -9.66 -11.41 7.40
N ALA A 329 -9.68 -12.02 8.59
CA ALA A 329 -8.94 -11.48 9.72
C ALA A 329 -7.45 -11.36 9.39
N GLY A 330 -6.79 -10.33 9.92
CA GLY A 330 -5.38 -10.00 9.63
C GLY A 330 -5.19 -9.14 8.38
N SER A 331 -6.25 -8.81 7.64
CA SER A 331 -6.17 -7.80 6.57
C SER A 331 -5.95 -6.42 7.19
N VAL A 332 -5.01 -5.64 6.65
CA VAL A 332 -4.88 -4.20 6.96
C VAL A 332 -5.46 -3.43 5.79
N ILE A 333 -6.39 -2.51 6.07
CA ILE A 333 -7.24 -1.88 5.07
C ILE A 333 -7.61 -0.45 5.47
N THR A 334 -7.81 0.45 4.52
CA THR A 334 -8.28 1.82 4.74
C THR A 334 -9.81 1.92 4.77
N VAL A 335 -10.32 2.99 5.38
CA VAL A 335 -11.75 3.40 5.36
C VAL A 335 -11.79 4.90 5.10
N GLU A 336 -12.04 5.31 3.87
CA GLU A 336 -11.82 6.68 3.38
C GLU A 336 -13.03 7.29 2.64
N PRO A 337 -14.22 7.35 3.25
CA PRO A 337 -15.34 8.01 2.61
C PRO A 337 -15.02 9.48 2.33
N GLY A 338 -15.57 10.01 1.23
CA GLY A 338 -15.41 11.40 0.85
C GLY A 338 -16.73 12.04 0.38
N THR A 339 -16.84 13.34 0.58
CA THR A 339 -17.96 14.15 0.08
C THR A 339 -17.38 15.36 -0.63
N TYR A 340 -17.62 15.47 -1.95
CA TYR A 340 -16.96 16.43 -2.82
C TYR A 340 -17.96 17.36 -3.49
N LEU A 341 -17.86 18.67 -3.21
CA LEU A 341 -18.73 19.72 -3.75
C LEU A 341 -17.98 20.48 -4.85
N PRO A 342 -18.18 20.16 -6.14
CA PRO A 342 -17.42 20.76 -7.24
C PRO A 342 -17.42 22.28 -7.21
N GLY A 343 -16.22 22.86 -7.34
CA GLY A 343 -16.01 24.31 -7.33
C GLY A 343 -16.14 24.99 -5.96
N GLN A 344 -16.36 24.23 -4.89
CA GLN A 344 -16.50 24.75 -3.53
C GLN A 344 -15.42 24.16 -2.60
N PHE A 345 -15.54 22.90 -2.19
CA PHE A 345 -14.61 22.20 -1.33
C PHE A 345 -14.90 20.69 -1.33
N GLY A 346 -13.98 19.91 -0.76
CA GLY A 346 -14.18 18.50 -0.44
C GLY A 346 -13.87 18.22 1.01
N VAL A 347 -14.34 17.06 1.47
CA VAL A 347 -14.02 16.47 2.76
C VAL A 347 -13.72 14.98 2.54
N ARG A 348 -12.60 14.49 3.08
CA ARG A 348 -12.30 13.07 3.26
C ARG A 348 -11.80 12.87 4.68
N VAL A 349 -12.28 11.82 5.32
CA VAL A 349 -11.81 11.33 6.62
C VAL A 349 -11.44 9.88 6.43
N GLU A 350 -10.18 9.56 6.70
CA GLU A 350 -9.63 8.25 6.47
C GLU A 350 -8.85 7.76 7.65
N ASP A 351 -9.09 6.54 7.97
CA ASP A 351 -8.28 5.76 8.88
C ASP A 351 -7.86 4.45 8.26
N PHE A 352 -6.77 3.90 8.73
CA PHE A 352 -6.44 2.53 8.40
C PHE A 352 -6.17 1.70 9.66
N GLY A 353 -6.39 0.39 9.54
CA GLY A 353 -6.28 -0.52 10.65
C GLY A 353 -6.36 -1.97 10.23
N ILE A 354 -6.37 -2.86 11.22
CA ILE A 354 -6.40 -4.31 11.02
C ILE A 354 -7.78 -4.88 11.32
N VAL A 355 -8.26 -5.72 10.40
CA VAL A 355 -9.49 -6.51 10.58
C VAL A 355 -9.21 -7.65 11.55
N THR A 356 -9.98 -7.74 12.63
CA THR A 356 -9.92 -8.83 13.62
C THR A 356 -11.14 -9.75 13.47
N GLU A 357 -11.15 -10.86 14.18
CA GLU A 357 -12.31 -11.79 14.18
C GLU A 357 -13.63 -11.07 14.52
N ASN A 358 -13.60 -10.09 15.42
CA ASN A 358 -14.81 -9.49 15.99
C ASN A 358 -14.92 -7.99 15.75
N GLY A 359 -14.04 -7.38 14.96
CA GLY A 359 -14.04 -5.93 14.78
C GLY A 359 -12.90 -5.43 13.90
N TYR A 360 -12.67 -4.13 13.99
CA TYR A 360 -11.63 -3.40 13.29
C TYR A 360 -10.79 -2.62 14.30
N GLU A 361 -9.50 -2.85 14.33
CA GLU A 361 -8.58 -2.15 15.22
C GLU A 361 -7.86 -1.06 14.43
N VAL A 362 -8.30 0.18 14.63
CA VAL A 362 -7.75 1.37 13.97
C VAL A 362 -6.34 1.66 14.48
N PHE A 363 -5.40 1.91 13.56
CA PHE A 363 -4.05 2.33 13.89
C PHE A 363 -3.92 3.84 14.02
N THR A 364 -4.69 4.58 13.22
CA THR A 364 -4.74 6.04 13.20
C THR A 364 -5.20 6.58 14.55
N ARG A 365 -4.52 7.62 15.06
CA ARG A 365 -4.82 8.26 16.35
C ARG A 365 -5.12 9.74 16.22
N SER A 366 -4.94 10.32 15.05
CA SER A 366 -5.31 11.70 14.75
C SER A 366 -6.80 11.91 14.95
N PRO A 367 -7.25 13.05 15.52
CA PRO A 367 -8.65 13.26 15.90
C PRO A 367 -9.59 13.19 14.70
N HIS A 368 -10.81 12.63 14.92
CA HIS A 368 -11.89 12.61 13.93
C HIS A 368 -12.70 13.94 13.94
N GLU A 369 -12.59 14.73 14.97
CA GLU A 369 -13.25 16.05 15.05
C GLU A 369 -12.58 17.02 14.08
N LEU A 370 -13.41 17.91 13.51
CA LEU A 370 -12.92 18.96 12.62
C LEU A 370 -11.95 19.90 13.35
N VAL A 371 -10.67 19.84 12.97
CA VAL A 371 -9.66 20.76 13.48
C VAL A 371 -9.78 22.11 12.78
N CYS A 372 -9.95 23.18 13.57
CA CYS A 372 -9.98 24.56 13.09
C CYS A 372 -8.60 25.21 13.31
N ILE A 373 -7.92 25.53 12.22
CA ILE A 373 -6.62 26.21 12.27
C ILE A 373 -6.83 27.69 12.63
N PRO A 374 -6.22 28.22 13.71
CA PRO A 374 -6.35 29.61 14.07
C PRO A 374 -5.80 30.55 12.98
N CYS A 375 -6.48 31.67 12.69
CA CYS A 375 -6.05 32.64 11.68
C CYS A 375 -6.52 34.08 11.94
#